data_c453049310293ed93cc6e9924e89c214
#
_entry.id   c453049310293ed93cc6e9924e89c214
#
_cell.length_a   1.000
_cell.length_b   1.000
_cell.length_c   1.000
_cell.angle_alpha   90.00
_cell.angle_beta   90.00
_cell.angle_gamma   90.00
#
_symmetry.space_group_name_H-M   'P 1'
#
loop_
_entity.id
_entity.type
_entity.pdbx_description
1 polymer ?
#
loop_
_entity_poly.entity_id
_entity_poly.type
_entity_poly.pdbx_seq_one_letter_code
_entity_poly.pdbx_strand_id
1 'polypeptide(L)'
;MRDPHLAGIDPRHILDASSKHRLAAVIRETLPVADAEPNEQFDKVTRFLGNMLSLRPDPSSMIGNAAEMVSRLAGGLATWARRLDFAPFRLRVVGTAGSGKTQLALAEFSAAIDAGLCPLYVCYNRPLADHIARLMPAGGRVVSFHMLSDAFAREQGGAPNYGASDVWEQIEAQMTASPLPESWKYDVVIVDEGQDFSIAWRDIVLRMLKEDGRAIWLEDPNQNLYGKDSVPLPGWVTLHSDTNYRSPRQIVDILAAIGATQTPVEAGSPFKGADIEELIYPEGDTEAMLAQTRRAITLCLGAGFTRDDIAIASFRGREKSVILHLDQLSDVHTLKSFTGEYDLFGNPQYRDGGLLAESVYRFKGQSAPAIIFTEIDFAEMDQLVLRKLFVGMTRARLKLVLVLSDRAERQLLDRL
;
A
#
# COMPACT_ATOMS: atom_id res chain seq x y z
N MET A 1 -10.69 29.69 -15.33
CA MET A 1 -11.06 29.46 -16.76
C MET A 1 -12.47 28.93 -16.80
N ARG A 2 -13.37 29.52 -17.57
CA ARG A 2 -14.75 29.04 -17.72
C ARG A 2 -14.73 27.87 -18.71
N ASP A 3 -15.31 26.75 -18.29
CA ASP A 3 -15.45 25.57 -19.14
C ASP A 3 -16.41 25.88 -20.32
N PRO A 4 -15.97 25.76 -21.59
CA PRO A 4 -16.83 26.05 -22.76
C PRO A 4 -17.97 25.04 -22.97
N HIS A 5 -18.01 23.93 -22.19
CA HIS A 5 -19.07 22.91 -22.32
C HIS A 5 -20.37 23.20 -21.58
N LEU A 6 -20.45 24.34 -20.86
CA LEU A 6 -21.67 24.78 -20.15
C LEU A 6 -22.52 25.75 -20.99
N ALA A 7 -22.44 25.67 -22.32
CA ALA A 7 -23.22 26.46 -23.23
C ALA A 7 -24.74 26.20 -23.02
N GLY A 8 -25.47 27.21 -22.55
CA GLY A 8 -26.91 27.14 -22.28
C GLY A 8 -27.31 27.10 -20.80
N ILE A 9 -26.34 26.99 -19.86
CA ILE A 9 -26.62 27.11 -18.44
C ILE A 9 -26.31 28.53 -17.98
N ASP A 10 -27.26 29.20 -17.32
CA ASP A 10 -27.04 30.53 -16.73
C ASP A 10 -25.95 30.40 -15.65
N PRO A 11 -24.86 31.19 -15.76
CA PRO A 11 -23.77 31.13 -14.77
C PRO A 11 -24.21 31.38 -13.31
N ARG A 12 -25.34 32.02 -13.10
CA ARG A 12 -25.93 32.27 -11.77
C ARG A 12 -26.44 30.98 -11.12
N HIS A 13 -26.75 29.95 -11.90
CA HIS A 13 -27.21 28.65 -11.45
C HIS A 13 -26.07 27.63 -11.22
N ILE A 14 -24.83 28.01 -11.55
CA ILE A 14 -23.66 27.18 -11.30
C ILE A 14 -23.16 27.42 -9.88
N LEU A 15 -23.17 26.38 -9.05
CA LEU A 15 -22.70 26.42 -7.70
C LEU A 15 -21.47 25.48 -7.57
N ASP A 16 -20.39 26.05 -7.13
CA ASP A 16 -19.16 25.32 -6.76
C ASP A 16 -19.00 25.25 -5.23
N ALA A 17 -17.92 24.63 -4.77
CA ALA A 17 -17.64 24.48 -3.35
C ALA A 17 -17.51 25.82 -2.61
N SER A 18 -17.09 26.90 -3.29
CA SER A 18 -16.94 28.24 -2.70
C SER A 18 -18.25 29.00 -2.61
N SER A 19 -19.19 28.69 -3.48
CA SER A 19 -20.50 29.35 -3.61
C SER A 19 -21.66 28.54 -3.01
N LYS A 20 -21.41 27.42 -2.37
CA LYS A 20 -22.43 26.54 -1.75
C LYS A 20 -23.40 27.27 -0.79
N HIS A 21 -22.96 28.36 -0.14
CA HIS A 21 -23.80 29.18 0.74
C HIS A 21 -24.93 29.88 0.00
N ARG A 22 -24.85 30.01 -1.33
CA ARG A 22 -25.87 30.61 -2.19
C ARG A 22 -26.94 29.62 -2.63
N LEU A 23 -26.81 28.33 -2.36
CA LEU A 23 -27.71 27.27 -2.83
C LEU A 23 -29.18 27.58 -2.50
N ALA A 24 -29.47 27.96 -1.26
CA ALA A 24 -30.84 28.27 -0.84
C ALA A 24 -31.41 29.51 -1.56
N ALA A 25 -30.57 30.48 -1.90
CA ALA A 25 -30.97 31.67 -2.65
C ALA A 25 -31.28 31.32 -4.11
N VAL A 26 -30.41 30.54 -4.75
CA VAL A 26 -30.59 30.07 -6.14
C VAL A 26 -31.84 29.21 -6.27
N ILE A 27 -32.09 28.30 -5.31
CA ILE A 27 -33.32 27.49 -5.31
C ILE A 27 -34.57 28.38 -5.22
N ARG A 28 -34.60 29.39 -4.35
CA ARG A 28 -35.72 30.30 -4.21
C ARG A 28 -35.94 31.19 -5.46
N GLU A 29 -34.85 31.56 -6.13
CA GLU A 29 -34.88 32.38 -7.35
C GLU A 29 -35.36 31.58 -8.58
N THR A 30 -35.01 30.27 -8.62
CA THR A 30 -35.30 29.39 -9.77
C THR A 30 -36.66 28.72 -9.68
N LEU A 31 -37.12 28.42 -8.46
CA LEU A 31 -38.43 27.81 -8.24
C LEU A 31 -39.41 28.87 -7.75
N PRO A 32 -40.40 29.26 -8.57
CA PRO A 32 -41.44 30.19 -8.13
C PRO A 32 -42.22 29.56 -6.97
N VAL A 33 -42.32 30.30 -5.87
CA VAL A 33 -43.14 29.89 -4.72
C VAL A 33 -44.59 29.94 -5.17
N ALA A 34 -45.15 28.78 -5.47
CA ALA A 34 -46.61 28.67 -5.53
C ALA A 34 -47.08 28.37 -4.09
N ASP A 35 -48.06 29.13 -3.61
CA ASP A 35 -48.79 28.83 -2.38
C ASP A 35 -49.58 27.53 -2.57
N ALA A 36 -48.90 26.40 -2.51
CA ALA A 36 -49.49 25.08 -2.62
C ALA A 36 -49.25 24.32 -1.32
N GLU A 37 -50.30 23.74 -0.79
CA GLU A 37 -50.19 22.79 0.33
C GLU A 37 -49.21 21.66 0.01
N PRO A 38 -48.43 21.19 0.98
CA PRO A 38 -47.47 20.10 0.77
C PRO A 38 -48.20 18.85 0.28
N ASN A 39 -47.92 18.46 -0.96
CA ASN A 39 -48.46 17.23 -1.52
C ASN A 39 -47.38 16.16 -1.61
N GLU A 40 -47.82 14.91 -1.77
CA GLU A 40 -46.95 13.72 -1.83
C GLU A 40 -45.84 13.83 -2.91
N GLN A 41 -46.05 14.64 -3.94
CA GLN A 41 -45.08 14.90 -5.00
C GLN A 41 -43.95 15.84 -4.53
N PHE A 42 -44.25 16.84 -3.70
CA PHE A 42 -43.27 17.73 -3.11
C PHE A 42 -42.32 16.95 -2.17
N ASP A 43 -42.85 16.04 -1.37
CA ASP A 43 -42.04 15.16 -0.51
C ASP A 43 -41.18 14.19 -1.31
N LYS A 44 -41.64 13.70 -2.47
CA LYS A 44 -40.84 12.88 -3.39
C LYS A 44 -39.69 13.67 -4.02
N VAL A 45 -39.96 14.89 -4.47
CA VAL A 45 -38.94 15.80 -5.05
C VAL A 45 -37.93 16.22 -3.97
N THR A 46 -38.40 16.55 -2.78
CA THR A 46 -37.51 16.92 -1.67
C THR A 46 -36.64 15.77 -1.24
N ARG A 47 -37.16 14.54 -1.16
CA ARG A 47 -36.37 13.32 -0.91
C ARG A 47 -35.39 13.02 -2.06
N PHE A 48 -35.84 13.19 -3.31
CA PHE A 48 -34.97 13.01 -4.49
C PHE A 48 -33.84 14.04 -4.51
N LEU A 49 -34.12 15.31 -4.29
CA LEU A 49 -33.10 16.37 -4.19
C LEU A 49 -32.21 16.18 -2.94
N GLY A 50 -32.77 15.77 -1.82
CA GLY A 50 -32.00 15.45 -0.62
C GLY A 50 -31.00 14.28 -0.82
N ASN A 51 -31.40 13.26 -1.57
CA ASN A 51 -30.52 12.15 -1.94
C ASN A 51 -29.52 12.51 -3.04
N MET A 52 -29.86 13.38 -3.97
CA MET A 52 -28.93 13.88 -5.00
C MET A 52 -27.93 14.90 -4.43
N LEU A 53 -28.29 15.60 -3.36
CA LEU A 53 -27.42 16.58 -2.69
C LEU A 53 -26.59 15.98 -1.55
N SER A 54 -26.58 14.67 -1.37
CA SER A 54 -25.47 14.04 -0.65
C SER A 54 -24.21 14.20 -1.51
N LEU A 55 -23.63 15.40 -1.47
CA LEU A 55 -22.33 15.72 -2.07
C LEU A 55 -21.31 14.79 -1.43
N ARG A 56 -21.14 13.62 -2.01
CA ARG A 56 -19.97 12.80 -1.72
C ARG A 56 -18.80 13.54 -2.36
N PRO A 57 -17.73 13.80 -1.62
CA PRO A 57 -16.54 14.39 -2.21
C PRO A 57 -16.12 13.53 -3.41
N ASP A 58 -15.83 14.19 -4.54
CA ASP A 58 -15.32 13.48 -5.72
C ASP A 58 -14.05 12.71 -5.33
N PRO A 59 -14.03 11.37 -5.49
CA PRO A 59 -12.87 10.56 -5.15
C PRO A 59 -11.58 11.04 -5.81
N SER A 60 -11.61 11.54 -7.04
CA SER A 60 -10.42 12.03 -7.74
C SER A 60 -9.81 13.26 -7.04
N SER A 61 -10.62 14.19 -6.55
CA SER A 61 -10.15 15.33 -5.77
C SER A 61 -9.65 14.88 -4.37
N MET A 62 -10.32 13.89 -3.77
CA MET A 62 -9.86 13.31 -2.49
C MET A 62 -8.53 12.58 -2.64
N ILE A 63 -8.34 11.80 -3.70
CA ILE A 63 -7.10 11.07 -3.97
C ILE A 63 -5.93 12.02 -4.08
N GLY A 64 -6.06 13.11 -4.87
CA GLY A 64 -5.01 14.11 -5.04
C GLY A 64 -4.66 14.81 -3.74
N ASN A 65 -5.66 15.35 -3.04
CA ASN A 65 -5.46 16.05 -1.77
C ASN A 65 -4.93 15.10 -0.67
N ALA A 66 -5.42 13.86 -0.61
CA ALA A 66 -4.95 12.87 0.35
C ALA A 66 -3.48 12.51 0.11
N ALA A 67 -3.09 12.27 -1.14
CA ALA A 67 -1.72 11.93 -1.49
C ALA A 67 -0.75 13.06 -1.12
N GLU A 68 -1.09 14.31 -1.44
CA GLU A 68 -0.26 15.48 -1.11
C GLU A 68 -0.15 15.70 0.39
N MET A 69 -1.26 15.62 1.12
CA MET A 69 -1.29 15.83 2.56
C MET A 69 -0.54 14.72 3.32
N VAL A 70 -0.74 13.46 2.93
CA VAL A 70 0.01 12.33 3.51
C VAL A 70 1.50 12.47 3.23
N SER A 71 1.90 12.89 2.01
CA SER A 71 3.30 13.14 1.70
C SER A 71 3.92 14.24 2.56
N ARG A 72 3.21 15.33 2.81
CA ARG A 72 3.67 16.42 3.67
C ARG A 72 3.84 15.98 5.12
N LEU A 73 2.85 15.27 5.68
CA LEU A 73 2.88 14.81 7.07
C LEU A 73 3.96 13.73 7.28
N ALA A 74 4.00 12.74 6.38
CA ALA A 74 4.98 11.66 6.44
C ALA A 74 6.41 12.14 6.13
N GLY A 75 6.59 13.25 5.40
CA GLY A 75 7.89 13.85 5.11
C GLY A 75 8.64 14.38 6.34
N GLY A 76 7.96 14.50 7.48
CA GLY A 76 8.59 14.88 8.76
C GLY A 76 9.72 13.96 9.17
N LEU A 77 9.58 12.66 8.96
CA LEU A 77 10.61 11.66 9.26
C LEU A 77 11.91 11.91 8.49
N ALA A 78 11.83 12.21 7.19
CA ALA A 78 12.98 12.56 6.37
C ALA A 78 13.67 13.86 6.84
N THR A 79 12.89 14.86 7.23
CA THR A 79 13.39 16.11 7.78
C THR A 79 14.17 15.89 9.08
N TRP A 80 13.66 15.05 9.97
CA TRP A 80 14.33 14.73 11.23
C TRP A 80 15.59 13.91 11.02
N ALA A 81 15.56 12.88 10.17
CA ALA A 81 16.73 12.03 9.88
C ALA A 81 17.92 12.84 9.36
N ARG A 82 17.66 13.87 8.54
CA ARG A 82 18.71 14.77 8.02
C ARG A 82 19.32 15.72 9.05
N ARG A 83 18.65 15.94 10.17
CA ARG A 83 19.17 16.77 11.28
C ARG A 83 20.04 15.99 12.26
N LEU A 84 20.03 14.65 12.12
CA LEU A 84 20.86 13.79 12.96
C LEU A 84 22.29 13.82 12.45
N ASP A 85 23.23 14.17 13.33
CA ASP A 85 24.66 14.19 13.07
C ASP A 85 25.38 13.25 14.04
N PHE A 86 25.84 12.13 13.54
CA PHE A 86 26.61 11.16 14.31
C PHE A 86 27.48 10.28 13.38
N ALA A 87 28.60 9.78 13.89
CA ALA A 87 29.53 8.94 13.15
C ALA A 87 29.86 7.66 13.93
N PRO A 88 29.89 6.49 13.27
CA PRO A 88 29.44 6.26 11.89
C PRO A 88 27.93 6.40 11.78
N PHE A 89 27.43 6.88 10.62
CA PHE A 89 25.99 7.07 10.44
C PHE A 89 25.30 5.71 10.23
N ARG A 90 24.63 5.25 11.26
CA ARG A 90 23.89 3.97 11.31
C ARG A 90 22.53 4.22 11.94
N LEU A 91 21.50 4.42 11.10
CA LEU A 91 20.16 4.77 11.53
C LEU A 91 19.21 3.60 11.35
N ARG A 92 18.56 3.17 12.43
CA ARG A 92 17.46 2.22 12.42
C ARG A 92 16.15 2.98 12.61
N VAL A 93 15.19 2.79 11.74
CA VAL A 93 13.85 3.35 11.87
C VAL A 93 12.85 2.23 12.04
N VAL A 94 12.28 2.13 13.22
CA VAL A 94 11.18 1.23 13.54
C VAL A 94 9.89 2.03 13.39
N GLY A 95 9.10 1.73 12.38
CA GLY A 95 7.92 2.53 12.10
C GLY A 95 6.76 1.70 11.58
N THR A 96 5.54 2.13 11.91
CA THR A 96 4.32 1.47 11.44
C THR A 96 4.04 1.71 9.95
N ALA A 97 3.05 1.01 9.39
CA ALA A 97 2.54 1.29 8.05
C ALA A 97 2.16 2.77 7.90
N GLY A 98 2.55 3.39 6.79
CA GLY A 98 2.20 4.80 6.52
C GLY A 98 2.93 5.84 7.38
N SER A 99 3.97 5.48 8.14
CA SER A 99 4.73 6.40 8.99
C SER A 99 5.76 7.26 8.25
N GLY A 100 5.95 7.06 6.93
CA GLY A 100 6.88 7.86 6.13
C GLY A 100 8.23 7.21 5.86
N LYS A 101 8.44 5.94 6.20
CA LYS A 101 9.69 5.21 5.92
C LYS A 101 10.11 5.28 4.44
N THR A 102 9.17 5.03 3.54
CA THR A 102 9.43 5.12 2.09
C THR A 102 9.79 6.53 1.64
N GLN A 103 9.17 7.57 2.24
CA GLN A 103 9.51 8.96 1.96
C GLN A 103 10.94 9.28 2.43
N LEU A 104 11.34 8.76 3.58
CA LEU A 104 12.73 8.86 4.06
C LEU A 104 13.69 8.17 3.09
N ALA A 105 13.38 6.95 2.64
CA ALA A 105 14.22 6.22 1.69
C ALA A 105 14.41 7.00 0.38
N LEU A 106 13.31 7.53 -0.20
CA LEU A 106 13.33 8.35 -1.40
C LEU A 106 14.18 9.62 -1.21
N ALA A 107 14.00 10.31 -0.08
CA ALA A 107 14.73 11.55 0.21
C ALA A 107 16.23 11.31 0.39
N GLU A 108 16.63 10.27 1.11
CA GLU A 108 18.05 9.96 1.34
C GLU A 108 18.73 9.46 0.06
N PHE A 109 18.00 8.63 -0.74
CA PHE A 109 18.53 8.18 -2.03
C PHE A 109 18.73 9.35 -2.99
N SER A 110 17.74 10.24 -3.15
CA SER A 110 17.84 11.41 -4.00
C SER A 110 18.96 12.35 -3.55
N ALA A 111 19.08 12.60 -2.25
CA ALA A 111 20.16 13.44 -1.72
C ALA A 111 21.56 12.85 -1.96
N ALA A 112 21.69 11.52 -1.94
CA ALA A 112 22.95 10.86 -2.29
C ALA A 112 23.31 11.10 -3.77
N ILE A 113 22.33 10.94 -4.67
CA ILE A 113 22.53 11.22 -6.10
C ILE A 113 22.91 12.69 -6.33
N ASP A 114 22.19 13.64 -5.71
CA ASP A 114 22.45 15.07 -5.81
C ASP A 114 23.86 15.45 -5.32
N ALA A 115 24.40 14.69 -4.34
CA ALA A 115 25.75 14.83 -3.84
C ALA A 115 26.83 14.10 -4.67
N GLY A 116 26.44 13.44 -5.76
CA GLY A 116 27.36 12.65 -6.59
C GLY A 116 27.81 11.33 -5.95
N LEU A 117 27.08 10.85 -4.95
CA LEU A 117 27.32 9.60 -4.23
C LEU A 117 26.58 8.43 -4.91
N CYS A 118 27.02 7.21 -4.64
CA CYS A 118 26.43 6.00 -5.16
C CYS A 118 25.56 5.31 -4.10
N PRO A 119 24.20 5.46 -4.12
CA PRO A 119 23.33 4.80 -3.18
C PRO A 119 22.89 3.40 -3.66
N LEU A 120 22.65 2.51 -2.68
CA LEU A 120 21.96 1.23 -2.82
C LEU A 120 20.65 1.27 -2.01
N TYR A 121 19.53 1.02 -2.67
CA TYR A 121 18.28 0.66 -2.02
C TYR A 121 18.04 -0.84 -2.19
N VAL A 122 17.82 -1.55 -1.10
CA VAL A 122 17.53 -2.99 -1.13
C VAL A 122 16.33 -3.30 -0.24
N CYS A 123 15.40 -4.12 -0.75
CA CYS A 123 14.27 -4.63 0.01
C CYS A 123 14.07 -6.13 -0.23
N TYR A 124 13.14 -6.73 0.50
CA TYR A 124 12.82 -8.15 0.32
C TYR A 124 11.98 -8.39 -0.94
N ASN A 125 10.92 -7.61 -1.09
CA ASN A 125 9.85 -7.85 -2.05
C ASN A 125 10.13 -7.23 -3.42
N ARG A 126 10.17 -8.07 -4.47
CA ARG A 126 10.44 -7.60 -5.84
C ARG A 126 9.41 -6.56 -6.34
N PRO A 127 8.08 -6.74 -6.22
CA PRO A 127 7.12 -5.71 -6.62
C PRO A 127 7.37 -4.35 -5.95
N LEU A 128 7.85 -4.35 -4.70
CA LEU A 128 8.24 -3.12 -4.01
C LEU A 128 9.49 -2.52 -4.66
N ALA A 129 10.53 -3.31 -4.93
CA ALA A 129 11.74 -2.84 -5.60
C ALA A 129 11.41 -2.22 -6.97
N ASP A 130 10.60 -2.91 -7.79
CA ASP A 130 10.16 -2.44 -9.10
C ASP A 130 9.31 -1.14 -9.01
N HIS A 131 8.50 -1.00 -7.96
CA HIS A 131 7.74 0.23 -7.70
C HIS A 131 8.65 1.39 -7.30
N ILE A 132 9.56 1.16 -6.38
CA ILE A 132 10.50 2.18 -5.88
C ILE A 132 11.47 2.61 -6.98
N ALA A 133 11.95 1.70 -7.83
CA ALA A 133 12.84 2.03 -8.95
C ALA A 133 12.22 3.04 -9.93
N ARG A 134 10.89 3.05 -10.07
CA ARG A 134 10.18 4.04 -10.90
C ARG A 134 10.06 5.42 -10.25
N LEU A 135 10.22 5.50 -8.94
CA LEU A 135 10.13 6.75 -8.17
C LEU A 135 11.49 7.37 -7.88
N MET A 136 12.56 6.56 -7.90
CA MET A 136 13.93 7.03 -7.64
C MET A 136 14.50 7.77 -8.85
N PRO A 137 15.35 8.79 -8.64
CA PRO A 137 16.12 9.40 -9.71
C PRO A 137 17.09 8.40 -10.34
N ALA A 138 17.52 8.67 -11.58
CA ALA A 138 18.53 7.86 -12.25
C ALA A 138 19.88 7.95 -11.50
N GLY A 139 20.56 6.82 -11.43
CA GLY A 139 21.81 6.66 -10.68
C GLY A 139 21.63 5.77 -9.45
N GLY A 140 22.71 5.22 -8.94
CA GLY A 140 22.64 4.23 -7.86
C GLY A 140 21.99 2.90 -8.26
N ARG A 141 21.56 2.12 -7.28
CA ARG A 141 20.97 0.80 -7.50
C ARG A 141 19.72 0.60 -6.63
N VAL A 142 18.62 0.15 -7.25
CA VAL A 142 17.35 -0.16 -6.58
C VAL A 142 16.96 -1.59 -6.92
N VAL A 143 16.97 -2.50 -5.94
CA VAL A 143 16.80 -3.94 -6.17
C VAL A 143 16.13 -4.64 -4.98
N SER A 144 15.56 -5.84 -5.22
CA SER A 144 15.32 -6.78 -4.13
C SER A 144 16.61 -7.53 -3.80
N PHE A 145 16.68 -8.12 -2.59
CA PHE A 145 17.85 -8.91 -2.20
C PHE A 145 18.13 -10.07 -3.16
N HIS A 146 17.09 -10.73 -3.65
CA HIS A 146 17.24 -11.81 -4.64
C HIS A 146 17.79 -11.31 -5.98
N MET A 147 17.35 -10.13 -6.46
CA MET A 147 17.91 -9.52 -7.68
C MET A 147 19.37 -9.15 -7.48
N LEU A 148 19.73 -8.66 -6.28
CA LEU A 148 21.11 -8.33 -5.94
C LEU A 148 21.99 -9.59 -5.94
N SER A 149 21.49 -10.67 -5.36
CA SER A 149 22.17 -11.97 -5.28
C SER A 149 22.35 -12.60 -6.65
N ASP A 150 21.31 -12.58 -7.50
CA ASP A 150 21.39 -13.07 -8.88
C ASP A 150 22.43 -12.30 -9.72
N ALA A 151 22.42 -10.98 -9.63
CA ALA A 151 23.36 -10.14 -10.33
C ALA A 151 24.81 -10.44 -9.89
N PHE A 152 25.04 -10.65 -8.59
CA PHE A 152 26.34 -11.03 -8.07
C PHE A 152 26.80 -12.38 -8.63
N ALA A 153 25.95 -13.40 -8.56
CA ALA A 153 26.28 -14.75 -9.04
C ALA A 153 26.64 -14.74 -10.54
N ARG A 154 25.89 -14.01 -11.37
CA ARG A 154 26.16 -13.86 -12.82
C ARG A 154 27.48 -13.14 -13.10
N GLU A 155 27.78 -12.08 -12.35
CA GLU A 155 29.03 -11.32 -12.50
C GLU A 155 30.27 -12.14 -12.11
N GLN A 156 30.12 -13.09 -11.19
CA GLN A 156 31.15 -14.05 -10.84
C GLN A 156 31.27 -15.23 -11.85
N GLY A 157 30.58 -15.15 -12.99
CA GLY A 157 30.59 -16.21 -14.02
C GLY A 157 29.70 -17.39 -13.71
N GLY A 158 28.83 -17.29 -12.69
CA GLY A 158 27.85 -18.32 -12.34
C GLY A 158 26.64 -18.29 -13.27
N ALA A 159 26.08 -19.47 -13.51
CA ALA A 159 24.75 -19.64 -14.13
C ALA A 159 23.85 -20.36 -13.11
N PRO A 160 23.17 -19.62 -12.21
CA PRO A 160 22.36 -20.24 -11.16
C PRO A 160 21.29 -21.17 -11.72
N ASN A 161 21.21 -22.37 -11.19
CA ASN A 161 20.14 -23.31 -11.55
C ASN A 161 18.90 -23.04 -10.72
N TYR A 162 17.99 -22.22 -11.23
CA TYR A 162 16.74 -21.86 -10.52
C TYR A 162 15.76 -23.01 -10.33
N GLY A 163 16.01 -24.18 -10.93
CA GLY A 163 15.26 -25.40 -10.69
C GLY A 163 15.69 -26.14 -9.41
N ALA A 164 16.85 -25.80 -8.85
CA ALA A 164 17.30 -26.38 -7.58
C ALA A 164 16.62 -25.70 -6.40
N SER A 165 16.20 -26.50 -5.42
CA SER A 165 15.48 -25.99 -4.22
C SER A 165 16.37 -25.15 -3.30
N ASP A 166 17.69 -25.31 -3.36
CA ASP A 166 18.70 -24.67 -2.52
C ASP A 166 19.52 -23.58 -3.25
N VAL A 167 19.10 -23.17 -4.44
CA VAL A 167 19.83 -22.20 -5.28
C VAL A 167 20.13 -20.90 -4.55
N TRP A 168 19.17 -20.39 -3.79
CA TRP A 168 19.34 -19.14 -3.04
C TRP A 168 20.32 -19.28 -1.87
N GLU A 169 20.30 -20.42 -1.20
CA GLU A 169 21.25 -20.74 -0.13
C GLU A 169 22.69 -20.85 -0.68
N GLN A 170 22.85 -21.45 -1.86
CA GLN A 170 24.16 -21.54 -2.54
C GLN A 170 24.69 -20.15 -2.93
N ILE A 171 23.84 -19.28 -3.50
CA ILE A 171 24.22 -17.92 -3.87
C ILE A 171 24.56 -17.11 -2.62
N GLU A 172 23.77 -17.22 -1.55
CA GLU A 172 24.03 -16.56 -0.26
C GLU A 172 25.38 -16.99 0.34
N ALA A 173 25.66 -18.28 0.32
CA ALA A 173 26.95 -18.81 0.78
C ALA A 173 28.13 -18.28 -0.08
N GLN A 174 27.96 -18.22 -1.39
CA GLN A 174 28.93 -17.65 -2.31
C GLN A 174 29.17 -16.16 -2.03
N MET A 175 28.10 -15.37 -1.87
CA MET A 175 28.21 -13.94 -1.54
C MET A 175 28.91 -13.71 -0.20
N THR A 176 28.67 -14.59 0.77
CA THR A 176 29.31 -14.52 2.10
C THR A 176 30.81 -14.81 2.03
N ALA A 177 31.20 -15.81 1.26
CA ALA A 177 32.56 -16.29 1.15
C ALA A 177 33.46 -15.45 0.22
N SER A 178 32.84 -14.83 -0.82
CA SER A 178 33.62 -14.12 -1.84
C SER A 178 34.00 -12.70 -1.40
N PRO A 179 35.18 -12.20 -1.79
CA PRO A 179 35.49 -10.78 -1.66
C PRO A 179 34.56 -9.95 -2.54
N LEU A 180 34.14 -8.79 -2.04
CA LEU A 180 33.32 -7.88 -2.82
C LEU A 180 34.20 -6.94 -3.65
N PRO A 181 33.97 -6.84 -4.99
CA PRO A 181 34.66 -5.85 -5.81
C PRO A 181 34.31 -4.42 -5.38
N GLU A 182 35.19 -3.46 -5.66
CA GLU A 182 34.92 -2.04 -5.37
C GLU A 182 33.67 -1.50 -6.07
N SER A 183 33.31 -2.04 -7.24
CA SER A 183 32.05 -1.73 -7.95
C SER A 183 30.79 -2.09 -7.17
N TRP A 184 30.92 -2.92 -6.13
CA TRP A 184 29.84 -3.32 -5.21
C TRP A 184 29.87 -2.57 -3.89
N LYS A 185 30.64 -1.48 -3.80
CA LYS A 185 30.70 -0.61 -2.62
C LYS A 185 29.88 0.64 -2.83
N TYR A 186 29.04 0.97 -1.87
CA TYR A 186 28.09 2.07 -1.92
C TYR A 186 28.35 3.09 -0.82
N ASP A 187 28.13 4.36 -1.11
CA ASP A 187 28.26 5.45 -0.15
C ASP A 187 27.06 5.51 0.82
N VAL A 188 25.89 5.12 0.32
CA VAL A 188 24.65 5.07 1.11
C VAL A 188 23.96 3.73 0.87
N VAL A 189 23.63 3.03 1.94
CA VAL A 189 22.87 1.77 1.90
C VAL A 189 21.55 1.97 2.64
N ILE A 190 20.45 1.72 1.95
CA ILE A 190 19.09 1.82 2.50
C ILE A 190 18.46 0.42 2.41
N VAL A 191 18.17 -0.17 3.57
CA VAL A 191 17.42 -1.42 3.67
C VAL A 191 15.97 -1.10 4.02
N ASP A 192 15.03 -1.49 3.17
CA ASP A 192 13.60 -1.33 3.44
C ASP A 192 12.93 -2.68 3.68
N GLU A 193 11.86 -2.68 4.50
CA GLU A 193 11.21 -3.90 5.00
C GLU A 193 12.21 -4.83 5.73
N GLY A 194 13.09 -4.26 6.53
CA GLY A 194 14.18 -4.96 7.20
C GLY A 194 13.76 -6.12 8.11
N GLN A 195 12.51 -6.14 8.60
CA GLN A 195 11.95 -7.26 9.36
C GLN A 195 11.85 -8.57 8.55
N ASP A 196 11.98 -8.51 7.21
CA ASP A 196 11.98 -9.68 6.35
C ASP A 196 13.38 -10.19 6.03
N PHE A 197 14.44 -9.53 6.53
CA PHE A 197 15.82 -9.92 6.32
C PHE A 197 16.27 -10.97 7.34
N SER A 198 17.26 -11.79 6.96
CA SER A 198 18.01 -12.64 7.85
C SER A 198 19.28 -11.92 8.34
N ILE A 199 19.91 -12.48 9.38
CA ILE A 199 21.21 -11.99 9.86
C ILE A 199 22.26 -12.07 8.76
N ALA A 200 22.29 -13.17 7.98
CA ALA A 200 23.24 -13.34 6.87
C ALA A 200 23.01 -12.27 5.78
N TRP A 201 21.76 -11.96 5.45
CA TRP A 201 21.45 -10.93 4.48
C TRP A 201 21.87 -9.53 4.95
N ARG A 202 21.63 -9.22 6.23
CA ARG A 202 22.16 -8.00 6.86
C ARG A 202 23.67 -7.90 6.66
N ASP A 203 24.40 -8.95 7.01
CA ASP A 203 25.86 -8.96 6.96
C ASP A 203 26.38 -8.79 5.53
N ILE A 204 25.77 -9.47 4.56
CA ILE A 204 26.08 -9.31 3.15
C ILE A 204 25.87 -7.84 2.70
N VAL A 205 24.71 -7.27 2.99
CA VAL A 205 24.38 -5.91 2.56
C VAL A 205 25.28 -4.87 3.25
N LEU A 206 25.57 -5.02 4.53
CA LEU A 206 26.45 -4.10 5.25
C LEU A 206 27.92 -4.19 4.81
N ARG A 207 28.38 -5.33 4.29
CA ARG A 207 29.70 -5.44 3.65
C ARG A 207 29.81 -4.61 2.37
N MET A 208 28.67 -4.27 1.72
CA MET A 208 28.65 -3.41 0.53
C MET A 208 28.75 -1.93 0.87
N LEU A 209 28.71 -1.55 2.12
CA LEU A 209 28.88 -0.19 2.56
C LEU A 209 30.36 0.21 2.57
N LYS A 210 30.68 1.40 2.05
CA LYS A 210 32.00 1.99 2.22
C LYS A 210 32.29 2.34 3.69
N GLU A 211 33.55 2.50 4.06
CA GLU A 211 33.97 2.73 5.43
C GLU A 211 33.26 3.93 6.07
N ASP A 212 33.26 5.07 5.40
CA ASP A 212 32.59 6.31 5.82
C ASP A 212 31.14 6.42 5.32
N GLY A 213 30.59 5.33 4.78
CA GLY A 213 29.25 5.31 4.20
C GLY A 213 28.14 5.40 5.25
N ARG A 214 26.96 5.83 4.80
CA ARG A 214 25.75 5.95 5.61
C ARG A 214 24.86 4.70 5.44
N ALA A 215 24.37 4.15 6.52
CA ALA A 215 23.42 3.04 6.47
C ALA A 215 22.10 3.39 7.19
N ILE A 216 20.99 3.06 6.53
CA ILE A 216 19.63 3.29 7.02
C ILE A 216 18.87 1.98 6.93
N TRP A 217 18.27 1.56 8.04
CA TRP A 217 17.49 0.32 8.16
C TRP A 217 16.06 0.66 8.54
N LEU A 218 15.13 0.38 7.64
CA LEU A 218 13.71 0.68 7.80
C LEU A 218 12.94 -0.62 8.03
N GLU A 219 12.17 -0.70 9.09
CA GLU A 219 11.41 -1.90 9.41
C GLU A 219 10.04 -1.59 10.04
N ASP A 220 9.13 -2.54 9.94
CA ASP A 220 7.82 -2.55 10.56
C ASP A 220 7.53 -3.93 11.17
N PRO A 221 7.69 -4.10 12.48
CA PRO A 221 7.45 -5.39 13.13
C PRO A 221 6.03 -5.94 12.93
N ASN A 222 5.03 -5.06 12.79
CA ASN A 222 3.64 -5.45 12.56
C ASN A 222 3.42 -6.06 11.16
N GLN A 223 4.36 -5.83 10.22
CA GLN A 223 4.31 -6.37 8.86
C GLN A 223 5.18 -7.62 8.65
N ASN A 224 5.62 -8.28 9.71
CA ASN A 224 6.44 -9.50 9.63
C ASN A 224 5.59 -10.72 9.24
N LEU A 225 5.22 -10.83 7.96
CA LEU A 225 4.39 -11.93 7.43
C LEU A 225 5.12 -13.27 7.37
N TYR A 226 6.44 -13.26 7.38
CA TYR A 226 7.27 -14.47 7.25
C TYR A 226 7.72 -15.04 8.59
N GLY A 227 7.34 -14.39 9.71
CA GLY A 227 7.65 -14.86 11.05
C GLY A 227 9.14 -14.91 11.38
N LYS A 228 9.94 -14.06 10.71
CA LYS A 228 11.39 -14.01 10.96
C LYS A 228 11.68 -13.28 12.28
N ASP A 229 12.76 -13.70 12.93
CA ASP A 229 13.27 -12.98 14.09
C ASP A 229 13.84 -11.62 13.71
N SER A 230 13.71 -10.65 14.62
CA SER A 230 14.28 -9.31 14.41
C SER A 230 15.80 -9.40 14.29
N VAL A 231 16.33 -8.74 13.26
CA VAL A 231 17.78 -8.68 13.03
C VAL A 231 18.42 -7.73 14.04
N PRO A 232 19.42 -8.18 14.83
CA PRO A 232 20.12 -7.32 15.78
C PRO A 232 21.00 -6.30 15.04
N LEU A 233 20.93 -5.04 15.46
CA LEU A 233 21.71 -3.92 14.92
C LEU A 233 22.41 -3.19 16.08
N PRO A 234 23.46 -3.81 16.69
CA PRO A 234 24.13 -3.22 17.84
C PRO A 234 24.83 -1.91 17.45
N GLY A 235 24.71 -0.89 18.30
CA GLY A 235 25.32 0.41 18.10
C GLY A 235 24.60 1.34 17.11
N TRP A 236 23.44 0.92 16.57
CA TRP A 236 22.64 1.77 15.71
C TRP A 236 21.77 2.74 16.51
N VAL A 237 21.67 3.97 16.03
CA VAL A 237 20.68 4.94 16.55
C VAL A 237 19.29 4.53 16.09
N THR A 238 18.38 4.33 17.04
CA THR A 238 17.02 3.90 16.72
C THR A 238 16.05 5.07 16.83
N LEU A 239 15.25 5.27 15.79
CA LEU A 239 14.15 6.22 15.73
C LEU A 239 12.83 5.44 15.62
N HIS A 240 11.85 5.79 16.47
CA HIS A 240 10.50 5.23 16.42
C HIS A 240 9.53 6.17 15.74
N SER A 241 8.64 5.63 14.91
CA SER A 241 7.61 6.37 14.18
C SER A 241 6.30 5.60 14.17
N ASP A 242 5.50 5.79 15.21
CA ASP A 242 4.31 4.98 15.50
C ASP A 242 3.01 5.56 14.91
N THR A 243 3.09 6.67 14.18
CA THR A 243 1.93 7.34 13.60
C THR A 243 1.68 6.91 12.16
N ASN A 244 0.48 6.39 11.88
CA ASN A 244 0.03 6.05 10.51
C ASN A 244 -0.68 7.25 9.89
N TYR A 245 -0.03 7.91 8.94
CA TYR A 245 -0.60 9.04 8.19
C TYR A 245 -1.37 8.63 6.93
N ARG A 246 -1.27 7.37 6.50
CA ARG A 246 -1.82 6.89 5.23
C ARG A 246 -3.24 6.36 5.33
N SER A 247 -3.48 5.49 6.29
CA SER A 247 -4.75 4.79 6.41
C SER A 247 -5.77 5.63 7.16
N PRO A 248 -7.06 5.57 6.78
CA PRO A 248 -8.14 6.17 7.57
C PRO A 248 -8.11 5.74 9.04
N ARG A 249 -8.49 6.66 9.93
CA ARG A 249 -8.50 6.41 11.39
C ARG A 249 -9.24 5.13 11.77
N GLN A 250 -10.41 4.88 11.18
CA GLN A 250 -11.21 3.69 11.48
C GLN A 250 -10.46 2.37 11.26
N ILE A 251 -9.61 2.30 10.23
CA ILE A 251 -8.79 1.11 9.98
C ILE A 251 -7.79 0.89 11.11
N VAL A 252 -7.14 1.96 11.57
CA VAL A 252 -6.17 1.90 12.66
C VAL A 252 -6.85 1.50 13.96
N ASP A 253 -8.02 2.08 14.25
CA ASP A 253 -8.79 1.82 15.47
C ASP A 253 -9.24 0.34 15.52
N ILE A 254 -9.76 -0.21 14.41
CA ILE A 254 -10.15 -1.63 14.33
C ILE A 254 -8.94 -2.54 14.53
N LEU A 255 -7.82 -2.27 13.86
CA LEU A 255 -6.60 -3.06 13.99
C LEU A 255 -6.05 -3.05 15.43
N ALA A 256 -6.16 -1.93 16.13
CA ALA A 256 -5.81 -1.84 17.53
C ALA A 256 -6.78 -2.65 18.41
N ALA A 257 -8.09 -2.54 18.17
CA ALA A 257 -9.12 -3.25 18.94
C ALA A 257 -8.98 -4.78 18.84
N ILE A 258 -8.70 -5.32 17.64
CA ILE A 258 -8.49 -6.77 17.46
C ILE A 258 -7.11 -7.26 17.91
N GLY A 259 -6.23 -6.36 18.38
CA GLY A 259 -4.87 -6.71 18.81
C GLY A 259 -3.90 -7.03 17.66
N ALA A 260 -4.13 -6.46 16.47
CA ALA A 260 -3.28 -6.67 15.31
C ALA A 260 -1.98 -5.85 15.32
N THR A 261 -1.79 -5.00 16.33
CA THR A 261 -0.60 -4.17 16.51
C THR A 261 0.22 -4.66 17.70
N GLN A 262 1.49 -4.99 17.50
CA GLN A 262 2.41 -5.37 18.57
C GLN A 262 2.88 -4.16 19.38
N THR A 263 2.92 -3.00 18.75
CA THR A 263 3.21 -1.69 19.36
C THR A 263 2.01 -0.77 19.11
N PRO A 264 1.72 0.18 20.03
CA PRO A 264 0.67 1.16 19.81
C PRO A 264 0.88 1.89 18.47
N VAL A 265 -0.19 2.01 17.69
CA VAL A 265 -0.19 2.75 16.42
C VAL A 265 -1.16 3.91 16.53
N GLU A 266 -0.66 5.12 16.31
CA GLU A 266 -1.47 6.33 16.31
C GLU A 266 -2.06 6.59 14.93
N ALA A 267 -3.32 6.99 14.88
CA ALA A 267 -3.98 7.39 13.64
C ALA A 267 -3.71 8.87 13.36
N GLY A 268 -2.72 9.15 12.52
CA GLY A 268 -2.33 10.51 12.10
C GLY A 268 -2.98 11.00 10.82
N SER A 269 -3.77 10.16 10.14
CA SER A 269 -4.46 10.57 8.92
C SER A 269 -5.51 11.65 9.20
N PRO A 270 -5.50 12.78 8.45
CA PRO A 270 -6.52 13.81 8.57
C PRO A 270 -7.87 13.38 8.01
N PHE A 271 -7.90 12.27 7.27
CA PHE A 271 -9.11 11.74 6.65
C PHE A 271 -9.79 10.73 7.59
N LYS A 272 -11.08 10.92 7.79
CA LYS A 272 -11.89 9.89 8.46
C LYS A 272 -12.02 8.64 7.59
N GLY A 273 -11.89 8.80 6.28
CA GLY A 273 -12.10 7.75 5.29
C GLY A 273 -13.59 7.56 4.97
N ALA A 274 -13.85 6.68 3.98
CA ALA A 274 -15.18 6.11 3.80
C ALA A 274 -15.38 4.99 4.83
N ASP A 275 -16.63 4.74 5.21
CA ASP A 275 -16.95 3.62 6.08
C ASP A 275 -16.39 2.31 5.51
N ILE A 276 -15.87 1.48 6.40
CA ILE A 276 -15.43 0.13 6.03
C ILE A 276 -16.68 -0.68 5.73
N GLU A 277 -16.73 -1.25 4.54
CA GLU A 277 -17.84 -2.12 4.14
C GLU A 277 -17.45 -3.58 4.31
N GLU A 278 -18.35 -4.37 4.88
CA GLU A 278 -18.18 -5.79 5.11
C GLU A 278 -19.18 -6.58 4.27
N LEU A 279 -18.66 -7.53 3.51
CA LEU A 279 -19.44 -8.42 2.66
C LEU A 279 -19.17 -9.86 3.09
N ILE A 280 -20.19 -10.49 3.67
CA ILE A 280 -20.07 -11.80 4.28
C ILE A 280 -20.45 -12.89 3.27
N TYR A 281 -19.73 -14.01 3.30
CA TYR A 281 -20.06 -15.22 2.55
C TYR A 281 -20.01 -16.45 3.45
N PRO A 282 -20.80 -17.51 3.16
CA PRO A 282 -20.77 -18.75 3.92
C PRO A 282 -19.40 -19.42 3.84
N GLU A 283 -18.92 -19.97 4.96
CA GLU A 283 -17.66 -20.71 5.02
C GLU A 283 -17.59 -21.80 3.93
N GLY A 284 -16.48 -21.82 3.18
CA GLY A 284 -16.25 -22.82 2.12
C GLY A 284 -17.00 -22.57 0.82
N ASP A 285 -17.90 -21.59 0.75
CA ASP A 285 -18.63 -21.25 -0.47
C ASP A 285 -17.81 -20.29 -1.36
N THR A 286 -17.08 -20.89 -2.30
CA THR A 286 -16.25 -20.14 -3.27
C THR A 286 -17.10 -19.29 -4.21
N GLU A 287 -18.27 -19.74 -4.64
CA GLU A 287 -19.16 -19.00 -5.54
C GLU A 287 -19.70 -17.74 -4.86
N ALA A 288 -20.17 -17.87 -3.61
CA ALA A 288 -20.61 -16.74 -2.81
C ALA A 288 -19.47 -15.75 -2.57
N MET A 289 -18.26 -16.22 -2.26
CA MET A 289 -17.07 -15.37 -2.10
C MET A 289 -16.78 -14.57 -3.39
N LEU A 290 -16.80 -15.20 -4.56
CA LEU A 290 -16.62 -14.53 -5.85
C LEU A 290 -17.75 -13.54 -6.14
N ALA A 291 -19.01 -13.87 -5.80
CA ALA A 291 -20.14 -12.97 -5.94
C ALA A 291 -19.98 -11.71 -5.06
N GLN A 292 -19.57 -11.88 -3.80
CA GLN A 292 -19.30 -10.75 -2.89
C GLN A 292 -18.12 -9.90 -3.37
N THR A 293 -17.07 -10.52 -3.93
CA THR A 293 -15.96 -9.77 -4.50
C THR A 293 -16.40 -8.93 -5.71
N ARG A 294 -17.25 -9.47 -6.59
CA ARG A 294 -17.87 -8.69 -7.69
C ARG A 294 -18.71 -7.53 -7.16
N ARG A 295 -19.49 -7.77 -6.10
CA ARG A 295 -20.26 -6.72 -5.43
C ARG A 295 -19.36 -5.63 -4.85
N ALA A 296 -18.23 -6.00 -4.22
CA ALA A 296 -17.24 -5.05 -3.71
C ALA A 296 -16.69 -4.14 -4.81
N ILE A 297 -16.40 -4.68 -6.00
CA ILE A 297 -15.98 -3.87 -7.16
C ILE A 297 -17.08 -2.88 -7.54
N THR A 298 -18.32 -3.33 -7.62
CA THR A 298 -19.48 -2.47 -7.95
C THR A 298 -19.65 -1.35 -6.92
N LEU A 299 -19.47 -1.64 -5.63
CA LEU A 299 -19.52 -0.62 -4.56
C LEU A 299 -18.40 0.42 -4.70
N CYS A 300 -17.18 0.01 -5.01
CA CYS A 300 -16.08 0.93 -5.25
C CYS A 300 -16.32 1.81 -6.49
N LEU A 301 -16.74 1.22 -7.61
CA LEU A 301 -17.09 1.96 -8.83
C LEU A 301 -18.27 2.91 -8.60
N GLY A 302 -19.31 2.46 -7.89
CA GLY A 302 -20.47 3.28 -7.52
C GLY A 302 -20.13 4.42 -6.55
N ALA A 303 -19.03 4.28 -5.80
CA ALA A 303 -18.48 5.35 -4.96
C ALA A 303 -17.63 6.35 -5.76
N GLY A 304 -17.41 6.12 -7.09
CA GLY A 304 -16.71 7.01 -7.99
C GLY A 304 -15.23 6.70 -8.17
N PHE A 305 -14.69 5.59 -7.62
CA PHE A 305 -13.34 5.14 -7.91
C PHE A 305 -13.26 4.58 -9.32
N THR A 306 -12.16 4.82 -10.01
CA THR A 306 -11.86 4.20 -11.30
C THR A 306 -11.23 2.81 -11.10
N ARG A 307 -11.11 2.02 -12.17
CA ARG A 307 -10.45 0.70 -12.07
C ARG A 307 -9.00 0.80 -11.64
N ASP A 308 -8.31 1.86 -12.03
CA ASP A 308 -6.90 2.10 -11.66
C ASP A 308 -6.75 2.50 -10.18
N ASP A 309 -7.83 2.96 -9.55
CA ASP A 309 -7.87 3.30 -8.12
C ASP A 309 -8.13 2.09 -7.22
N ILE A 310 -8.61 0.98 -7.81
CA ILE A 310 -9.04 -0.21 -7.09
C ILE A 310 -7.97 -1.30 -7.20
N ALA A 311 -7.57 -1.85 -6.06
CA ALA A 311 -6.78 -3.08 -6.03
C ALA A 311 -7.47 -4.15 -5.20
N ILE A 312 -7.42 -5.39 -5.70
CA ILE A 312 -7.93 -6.57 -5.01
C ILE A 312 -6.74 -7.23 -4.32
N ALA A 313 -6.79 -7.32 -3.00
CA ALA A 313 -5.81 -8.02 -2.20
C ALA A 313 -6.41 -9.36 -1.71
N SER A 314 -5.77 -10.48 -2.03
CA SER A 314 -6.16 -11.76 -1.46
C SER A 314 -5.50 -11.97 -0.10
N PHE A 315 -6.29 -12.37 0.90
CA PHE A 315 -5.80 -12.78 2.22
C PHE A 315 -4.93 -14.05 2.13
N ARG A 316 -5.11 -14.82 1.06
CA ARG A 316 -4.39 -16.06 0.82
C ARG A 316 -3.08 -15.79 0.06
N GLY A 317 -2.14 -16.72 0.18
CA GLY A 317 -0.97 -16.75 -0.72
C GLY A 317 -1.42 -17.12 -2.14
N ARG A 318 -0.61 -16.80 -3.15
CA ARG A 318 -0.92 -17.04 -4.57
C ARG A 318 -1.38 -18.48 -4.82
N GLU A 319 -0.70 -19.46 -4.26
CA GLU A 319 -1.00 -20.90 -4.49
C GLU A 319 -2.39 -21.34 -3.98
N LYS A 320 -2.88 -20.67 -2.93
CA LYS A 320 -4.16 -21.01 -2.28
C LYS A 320 -5.30 -20.08 -2.64
N SER A 321 -5.02 -18.99 -3.36
CA SER A 321 -6.03 -18.02 -3.78
C SER A 321 -6.77 -18.53 -5.00
N VAL A 322 -8.08 -18.46 -5.00
CA VAL A 322 -8.91 -18.73 -6.17
C VAL A 322 -8.84 -17.56 -7.14
N ILE A 323 -8.97 -16.33 -6.62
CA ILE A 323 -9.05 -15.11 -7.43
C ILE A 323 -7.79 -14.91 -8.28
N LEU A 324 -6.60 -15.16 -7.71
CA LEU A 324 -5.34 -14.92 -8.40
C LEU A 324 -5.05 -15.89 -9.56
N HIS A 325 -5.87 -16.93 -9.72
CA HIS A 325 -5.80 -17.86 -10.84
C HIS A 325 -6.84 -17.60 -11.93
N LEU A 326 -7.76 -16.67 -11.68
CA LEU A 326 -8.76 -16.28 -12.67
C LEU A 326 -8.21 -15.19 -13.61
N ASP A 327 -8.62 -15.23 -14.88
CA ASP A 327 -8.36 -14.16 -15.84
C ASP A 327 -9.41 -13.03 -15.70
N GLN A 328 -10.62 -13.40 -15.26
CA GLN A 328 -11.72 -12.47 -15.09
C GLN A 328 -12.68 -12.93 -13.98
N LEU A 329 -13.31 -11.97 -13.32
CA LEU A 329 -14.39 -12.20 -12.36
C LEU A 329 -15.77 -12.15 -13.02
N SER A 330 -15.88 -11.48 -14.16
CA SER A 330 -17.07 -11.39 -15.01
C SER A 330 -16.64 -10.85 -16.38
N ASP A 331 -17.56 -10.84 -17.34
CA ASP A 331 -17.33 -10.31 -18.70
C ASP A 331 -16.78 -8.87 -18.72
N VAL A 332 -17.02 -8.10 -17.66
CA VAL A 332 -16.59 -6.69 -17.56
C VAL A 332 -15.43 -6.46 -16.59
N HIS A 333 -15.01 -7.47 -15.82
CA HIS A 333 -13.97 -7.36 -14.78
C HIS A 333 -12.83 -8.35 -15.04
N THR A 334 -11.89 -7.95 -15.89
CA THR A 334 -10.64 -8.68 -16.14
C THR A 334 -9.61 -8.37 -15.05
N LEU A 335 -8.82 -9.38 -14.68
CA LEU A 335 -7.86 -9.30 -13.59
C LEU A 335 -6.43 -9.22 -14.11
N LYS A 336 -5.69 -8.22 -13.65
CA LYS A 336 -4.24 -8.11 -13.81
C LYS A 336 -3.56 -8.77 -12.62
N SER A 337 -3.20 -10.03 -12.74
CA SER A 337 -2.54 -10.79 -11.68
C SER A 337 -1.20 -11.37 -12.17
N PHE A 338 -0.26 -11.52 -11.22
CA PHE A 338 1.03 -12.16 -11.52
C PHE A 338 0.83 -13.63 -11.90
N THR A 339 1.39 -14.06 -13.05
CA THR A 339 1.24 -15.43 -13.57
C THR A 339 2.02 -16.47 -12.74
N GLY A 340 3.05 -16.05 -12.02
CA GLY A 340 4.03 -16.92 -11.38
C GLY A 340 5.30 -17.07 -12.18
N GLU A 341 5.34 -16.52 -13.38
CA GLU A 341 6.43 -16.64 -14.33
C GLU A 341 7.20 -15.34 -14.48
N TYR A 342 8.43 -15.46 -14.92
CA TYR A 342 9.31 -14.34 -15.25
C TYR A 342 9.77 -14.49 -16.71
N ASP A 343 9.97 -13.36 -17.38
CA ASP A 343 10.55 -13.37 -18.72
C ASP A 343 12.05 -13.70 -18.71
N LEU A 344 12.66 -13.77 -19.89
CA LEU A 344 14.09 -14.06 -20.06
C LEU A 344 15.00 -13.02 -19.38
N PHE A 345 14.49 -11.83 -19.12
CA PHE A 345 15.19 -10.76 -18.42
C PHE A 345 14.89 -10.75 -16.91
N GLY A 346 14.09 -11.71 -16.45
CA GLY A 346 13.68 -11.83 -15.07
C GLY A 346 12.58 -10.86 -14.67
N ASN A 347 11.84 -10.23 -15.58
CA ASN A 347 10.68 -9.40 -15.22
C ASN A 347 9.45 -10.26 -14.95
N PRO A 348 8.65 -9.94 -13.93
CA PRO A 348 7.44 -10.68 -13.62
C PRO A 348 6.41 -10.52 -14.74
N GLN A 349 5.83 -11.63 -15.16
CA GLN A 349 4.76 -11.65 -16.16
C GLN A 349 3.40 -11.51 -15.45
N TYR A 350 2.55 -10.66 -16.02
CA TYR A 350 1.19 -10.42 -15.53
C TYR A 350 0.19 -10.79 -16.61
N ARG A 351 -0.98 -11.29 -16.18
CA ARG A 351 -2.14 -11.39 -17.07
C ARG A 351 -2.61 -10.00 -17.45
N ASP A 352 -3.11 -9.84 -18.66
CA ASP A 352 -3.73 -8.60 -19.12
C ASP A 352 -5.09 -8.44 -18.44
N GLY A 353 -5.28 -7.30 -17.77
CA GLY A 353 -6.53 -7.03 -17.08
C GLY A 353 -6.64 -5.60 -16.59
N GLY A 354 -7.88 -5.19 -16.33
CA GLY A 354 -8.22 -3.84 -15.91
C GLY A 354 -8.21 -3.61 -14.40
N LEU A 355 -8.16 -4.68 -13.58
CA LEU A 355 -8.15 -4.58 -12.12
C LEU A 355 -6.93 -5.32 -11.56
N LEU A 356 -6.09 -4.62 -10.83
CA LEU A 356 -4.94 -5.24 -10.16
C LEU A 356 -5.43 -6.21 -9.08
N ALA A 357 -4.95 -7.46 -9.15
CA ALA A 357 -5.19 -8.47 -8.14
C ALA A 357 -3.87 -9.11 -7.71
N GLU A 358 -3.58 -9.06 -6.40
CA GLU A 358 -2.34 -9.59 -5.82
C GLU A 358 -2.61 -10.24 -4.46
N SER A 359 -1.72 -11.11 -4.02
CA SER A 359 -1.75 -11.62 -2.65
C SER A 359 -1.31 -10.54 -1.66
N VAL A 360 -1.77 -10.66 -0.40
CA VAL A 360 -1.35 -9.78 0.70
C VAL A 360 0.18 -9.74 0.84
N TYR A 361 0.87 -10.83 0.50
CA TYR A 361 2.33 -10.93 0.55
C TYR A 361 3.01 -10.07 -0.53
N ARG A 362 2.53 -10.13 -1.78
CA ARG A 362 3.11 -9.38 -2.91
C ARG A 362 2.66 -7.93 -2.93
N PHE A 363 1.49 -7.63 -2.37
CA PHE A 363 0.97 -6.27 -2.24
C PHE A 363 1.60 -5.49 -1.07
N LYS A 364 2.40 -6.17 -0.23
CA LYS A 364 3.17 -5.54 0.84
C LYS A 364 4.07 -4.41 0.29
N GLY A 365 4.12 -3.28 1.01
CA GLY A 365 4.85 -2.08 0.58
C GLY A 365 4.08 -1.16 -0.39
N GLN A 366 3.01 -1.65 -1.03
CA GLN A 366 2.17 -0.88 -1.94
C GLN A 366 0.91 -0.35 -1.25
N SER A 367 0.12 0.46 -1.93
CA SER A 367 -1.19 0.95 -1.46
C SER A 367 -2.03 1.42 -2.63
N ALA A 368 -3.36 1.42 -2.47
CA ALA A 368 -4.30 1.93 -3.46
C ALA A 368 -5.35 2.83 -2.80
N PRO A 369 -6.00 3.73 -3.55
CA PRO A 369 -7.12 4.53 -3.06
C PRO A 369 -8.24 3.67 -2.47
N ALA A 370 -8.63 2.61 -3.18
CA ALA A 370 -9.62 1.65 -2.71
C ALA A 370 -9.02 0.24 -2.70
N ILE A 371 -9.20 -0.48 -1.60
CA ILE A 371 -8.79 -1.88 -1.44
C ILE A 371 -10.02 -2.76 -1.24
N ILE A 372 -10.09 -3.81 -2.03
CA ILE A 372 -10.98 -4.94 -1.81
C ILE A 372 -10.14 -6.07 -1.22
N PHE A 373 -10.24 -6.28 0.09
CA PHE A 373 -9.51 -7.33 0.78
C PHE A 373 -10.40 -8.55 0.87
N THR A 374 -10.10 -9.56 0.09
CA THR A 374 -10.98 -10.71 -0.17
C THR A 374 -10.35 -12.03 0.24
N GLU A 375 -11.14 -13.11 0.16
CA GLU A 375 -10.76 -14.45 0.59
C GLU A 375 -10.36 -14.52 2.07
N ILE A 376 -10.89 -13.60 2.89
CA ILE A 376 -10.63 -13.59 4.33
C ILE A 376 -11.39 -14.74 4.97
N ASP A 377 -10.64 -15.78 5.34
CA ASP A 377 -11.19 -16.95 6.00
C ASP A 377 -10.15 -17.57 6.94
N PHE A 378 -10.52 -17.73 8.21
CA PHE A 378 -9.68 -18.33 9.25
C PHE A 378 -10.54 -18.89 10.37
N ALA A 379 -10.07 -19.97 11.00
CA ALA A 379 -10.73 -20.61 12.12
C ALA A 379 -10.32 -20.00 13.46
N GLU A 380 -9.06 -19.58 13.57
CA GLU A 380 -8.48 -19.01 14.78
C GLU A 380 -7.71 -17.75 14.43
N MET A 381 -7.75 -16.76 15.30
CA MET A 381 -7.07 -15.48 15.13
C MET A 381 -5.67 -15.56 15.73
N ASP A 382 -4.77 -16.26 15.04
CA ASP A 382 -3.36 -16.36 15.40
C ASP A 382 -2.54 -15.13 14.99
N GLN A 383 -1.26 -15.10 15.32
CA GLN A 383 -0.37 -13.98 15.01
C GLN A 383 -0.20 -13.76 13.50
N LEU A 384 -0.24 -14.81 12.69
CA LEU A 384 -0.13 -14.67 11.23
C LEU A 384 -1.39 -14.06 10.64
N VAL A 385 -2.56 -14.46 11.12
CA VAL A 385 -3.86 -13.86 10.75
C VAL A 385 -3.86 -12.37 11.09
N LEU A 386 -3.48 -11.99 12.31
CA LEU A 386 -3.40 -10.59 12.75
C LEU A 386 -2.46 -9.77 11.86
N ARG A 387 -1.27 -10.30 11.54
CA ARG A 387 -0.33 -9.64 10.64
C ARG A 387 -0.86 -9.49 9.22
N LYS A 388 -1.57 -10.50 8.69
CA LYS A 388 -2.22 -10.40 7.37
C LYS A 388 -3.33 -9.36 7.34
N LEU A 389 -4.16 -9.30 8.39
CA LEU A 389 -5.17 -8.26 8.54
C LEU A 389 -4.52 -6.89 8.60
N PHE A 390 -3.49 -6.72 9.44
CA PHE A 390 -2.73 -5.46 9.51
C PHE A 390 -2.18 -5.05 8.15
N VAL A 391 -1.47 -5.95 7.46
CA VAL A 391 -0.89 -5.64 6.15
C VAL A 391 -1.99 -5.32 5.13
N GLY A 392 -3.01 -6.16 4.98
CA GLY A 392 -4.04 -5.99 3.96
C GLY A 392 -4.88 -4.72 4.16
N MET A 393 -5.37 -4.50 5.37
CA MET A 393 -6.21 -3.34 5.68
C MET A 393 -5.46 -2.01 5.58
N THR A 394 -4.18 -1.95 6.02
CA THR A 394 -3.37 -0.72 5.94
C THR A 394 -2.93 -0.35 4.52
N ARG A 395 -3.29 -1.13 3.50
CA ARG A 395 -3.07 -0.77 2.09
C ARG A 395 -4.09 0.25 1.58
N ALA A 396 -5.25 0.35 2.21
CA ALA A 396 -6.29 1.28 1.82
C ALA A 396 -5.94 2.72 2.24
N ARG A 397 -6.03 3.65 1.27
CA ARG A 397 -5.83 5.08 1.53
C ARG A 397 -7.13 5.81 1.82
N LEU A 398 -8.24 5.39 1.21
CA LEU A 398 -9.53 6.07 1.33
C LEU A 398 -10.69 5.10 1.60
N LYS A 399 -10.77 3.96 0.89
CA LYS A 399 -11.87 3.00 1.00
C LYS A 399 -11.34 1.59 1.18
N LEU A 400 -11.96 0.87 2.11
CA LEU A 400 -11.72 -0.55 2.37
C LEU A 400 -13.05 -1.31 2.28
N VAL A 401 -13.04 -2.40 1.51
CA VAL A 401 -14.13 -3.39 1.51
C VAL A 401 -13.54 -4.72 1.93
N LEU A 402 -14.09 -5.31 2.97
CA LEU A 402 -13.72 -6.63 3.47
C LEU A 402 -14.68 -7.68 2.90
N VAL A 403 -14.15 -8.72 2.26
CA VAL A 403 -14.93 -9.88 1.83
C VAL A 403 -14.46 -11.08 2.65
N LEU A 404 -15.26 -11.46 3.64
CA LEU A 404 -14.87 -12.40 4.66
C LEU A 404 -15.93 -13.50 4.87
N SER A 405 -15.47 -14.67 5.33
CA SER A 405 -16.37 -15.76 5.68
C SER A 405 -17.15 -15.41 6.95
N ASP A 406 -18.34 -15.98 7.10
CA ASP A 406 -19.14 -15.90 8.33
C ASP A 406 -18.40 -16.45 9.56
N ARG A 407 -17.48 -17.38 9.36
CA ARG A 407 -16.56 -17.86 10.39
C ARG A 407 -15.55 -16.79 10.81
N ALA A 408 -14.90 -16.14 9.85
CA ALA A 408 -13.94 -15.08 10.12
C ALA A 408 -14.60 -13.86 10.76
N GLU A 409 -15.83 -13.52 10.33
CA GLU A 409 -16.63 -12.45 10.93
C GLU A 409 -16.85 -12.70 12.43
N ARG A 410 -17.32 -13.88 12.80
CA ARG A 410 -17.52 -14.25 14.22
C ARG A 410 -16.25 -14.07 15.05
N GLN A 411 -15.10 -14.53 14.52
CA GLN A 411 -13.82 -14.38 15.20
C GLN A 411 -13.39 -12.92 15.36
N LEU A 412 -13.74 -12.04 14.42
CA LEU A 412 -13.48 -10.60 14.51
C LEU A 412 -14.40 -9.94 15.54
N LEU A 413 -15.69 -10.24 15.52
CA LEU A 413 -16.69 -9.69 16.45
C LEU A 413 -16.41 -10.08 17.89
N ASP A 414 -15.89 -11.29 18.15
CA ASP A 414 -15.50 -11.75 19.49
C ASP A 414 -14.32 -10.94 20.08
N ARG A 415 -13.61 -10.17 19.26
CA ARG A 415 -12.45 -9.36 19.66
C ARG A 415 -12.74 -7.85 19.74
N LEU A 416 -13.80 -7.39 19.07
CA LEU A 416 -14.26 -6.00 19.07
C LEU A 416 -15.19 -5.72 20.26
#